data_ad7c1cb65583d3db1abe74e1d8974d17
#
_entry.id   ad7c1cb65583d3db1abe74e1d8974d17
#
_cell.length_a   1.000
_cell.length_b   1.000
_cell.length_c   1.000
_cell.angle_alpha   90.00
_cell.angle_beta   90.00
_cell.angle_gamma   90.00
#
_symmetry.space_group_name_H-M   'P 1'
#
loop_
_entity.id
_entity.type
_entity.pdbx_description
1 polymer ?
#
loop_
_entity_poly.entity_id
_entity_poly.type
_entity_poly.pdbx_seq_one_letter_code
_entity_poly.pdbx_strand_id
1 'polypeptide(L)'
;AQESLEGNCVVAFADTLFRADFTLDNTKDGIIWVSQIDDPSAFGVVKLNKENLITDFVEKPETFVSDLAIIGIYYFKDGNNLKKELQYLLDNNIKDKGEYQLTNALENMKNKGIQFSPGEVVEWLDCGNKDATVHTNERVLDHNGNIISTTALLENSEIIEPCFIGENVVIKNSKIGPYVSIGERTIV
;
A
#
# COMPACT_ATOMS: atom_id res chain seq x y z
N ALA A 1 -10.94 13.16 6.45
CA ALA A 1 -9.56 13.39 5.98
C ALA A 1 -9.30 14.86 5.61
N GLN A 2 -10.30 15.62 5.10
CA GLN A 2 -10.11 17.00 4.63
C GLN A 2 -9.46 17.93 5.68
N GLU A 3 -9.83 17.79 6.95
CA GLU A 3 -9.30 18.61 8.06
C GLU A 3 -7.84 18.25 8.42
N SER A 4 -7.40 17.04 8.05
CA SER A 4 -6.04 16.56 8.30
C SER A 4 -5.05 16.88 7.17
N LEU A 5 -5.52 17.46 6.05
CA LEU A 5 -4.69 17.83 4.91
C LEU A 5 -4.19 19.26 5.07
N GLU A 6 -3.33 19.49 6.07
CA GLU A 6 -2.72 20.80 6.37
C GLU A 6 -1.23 20.62 6.69
N GLY A 7 -0.37 21.54 6.22
CA GLY A 7 1.06 21.46 6.43
C GLY A 7 1.67 20.16 5.91
N ASN A 8 2.71 19.69 6.57
CA ASN A 8 3.34 18.41 6.23
C ASN A 8 2.40 17.25 6.54
N CYS A 9 2.07 16.43 5.57
CA CYS A 9 1.22 15.27 5.79
C CYS A 9 1.71 14.02 5.04
N VAL A 10 1.38 12.87 5.61
CA VAL A 10 1.55 11.56 4.96
C VAL A 10 0.15 10.99 4.73
N VAL A 11 -0.07 10.51 3.52
CA VAL A 11 -1.27 9.73 3.15
C VAL A 11 -0.82 8.30 2.95
N ALA A 12 -1.48 7.36 3.63
CA ALA A 12 -1.25 5.94 3.48
C ALA A 12 -2.58 5.23 3.24
N PHE A 13 -2.64 4.39 2.22
CA PHE A 13 -3.81 3.56 1.95
C PHE A 13 -3.85 2.40 2.95
N ALA A 14 -5.05 2.05 3.41
CA ALA A 14 -5.22 1.09 4.50
C ALA A 14 -4.98 -0.37 4.07
N ASP A 15 -4.95 -0.64 2.78
CA ASP A 15 -4.73 -1.94 2.16
C ASP A 15 -3.29 -2.14 1.66
N THR A 16 -2.38 -1.32 2.13
CA THR A 16 -0.96 -1.37 1.79
C THR A 16 -0.11 -1.66 3.03
N LEU A 17 0.66 -2.73 2.98
CA LEU A 17 1.79 -3.00 3.88
C LEU A 17 3.09 -2.82 3.10
N PHE A 18 4.14 -2.39 3.78
CA PHE A 18 5.45 -2.23 3.16
C PHE A 18 6.58 -2.33 4.18
N ARG A 19 7.77 -2.64 3.69
CA ARG A 19 9.01 -2.61 4.46
C ARG A 19 9.96 -1.63 3.80
N ALA A 20 10.45 -0.68 4.57
CA ALA A 20 11.39 0.31 4.09
C ALA A 20 12.25 0.84 5.24
N ASP A 21 13.50 1.11 4.93
CA ASP A 21 14.43 1.86 5.79
C ASP A 21 14.59 3.26 5.18
N PHE A 22 13.75 4.20 5.60
CA PHE A 22 13.87 5.58 5.14
C PHE A 22 13.70 6.59 6.28
N THR A 23 14.37 7.72 6.12
CA THR A 23 14.07 8.92 6.90
C THR A 23 13.29 9.87 6.02
N LEU A 24 12.20 10.42 6.54
CA LEU A 24 11.38 11.35 5.78
C LEU A 24 12.15 12.64 5.48
N ASP A 25 12.38 12.92 4.21
CA ASP A 25 13.04 14.14 3.75
C ASP A 25 12.01 15.27 3.56
N ASN A 26 11.88 16.10 4.57
CA ASN A 26 10.95 17.23 4.59
C ASN A 26 11.40 18.44 3.74
N THR A 27 12.57 18.38 3.11
CA THR A 27 13.03 19.40 2.16
C THR A 27 12.35 19.26 0.81
N LYS A 28 11.89 18.05 0.46
CA LYS A 28 11.18 17.75 -0.79
C LYS A 28 9.73 18.25 -0.75
N ASP A 29 9.22 18.68 -1.90
CA ASP A 29 7.82 19.13 -2.01
C ASP A 29 6.83 17.98 -1.85
N GLY A 30 7.20 16.80 -2.38
CA GLY A 30 6.46 15.56 -2.20
C GLY A 30 7.30 14.32 -2.51
N ILE A 31 6.94 13.22 -1.87
CA ILE A 31 7.54 11.90 -2.11
C ILE A 31 6.40 10.92 -2.38
N ILE A 32 6.51 10.18 -3.46
CA ILE A 32 5.56 9.15 -3.85
C ILE A 32 6.30 7.82 -3.80
N TRP A 33 5.91 6.92 -2.90
CA TRP A 33 6.55 5.62 -2.82
C TRP A 33 6.08 4.72 -3.94
N VAL A 34 7.06 4.08 -4.57
CA VAL A 34 6.87 3.22 -5.73
C VAL A 34 7.56 1.88 -5.53
N SER A 35 7.06 0.88 -6.22
CA SER A 35 7.69 -0.44 -6.34
C SER A 35 7.78 -0.84 -7.80
N GLN A 36 8.90 -1.45 -8.18
CA GLN A 36 9.04 -2.02 -9.52
C GLN A 36 8.32 -3.36 -9.57
N ILE A 37 7.39 -3.52 -10.54
CA ILE A 37 6.57 -4.72 -10.70
C ILE A 37 6.47 -5.13 -12.17
N ASP A 38 6.25 -6.43 -12.42
CA ASP A 38 6.18 -6.98 -13.78
C ASP A 38 4.90 -6.57 -14.52
N ASP A 39 3.76 -6.55 -13.84
CA ASP A 39 2.47 -6.13 -14.43
C ASP A 39 1.87 -4.92 -13.69
N PRO A 40 2.11 -3.71 -14.17
CA PRO A 40 1.61 -2.48 -13.55
C PRO A 40 0.19 -2.10 -13.99
N SER A 41 -0.50 -2.89 -14.81
CA SER A 41 -1.76 -2.52 -15.45
C SER A 41 -2.91 -2.20 -14.48
N ALA A 42 -2.87 -2.74 -13.27
CA ALA A 42 -3.88 -2.52 -12.22
C ALA A 42 -3.62 -1.29 -11.34
N PHE A 43 -2.49 -0.62 -11.51
CA PHE A 43 -2.00 0.42 -10.59
C PHE A 43 -1.76 1.75 -11.31
N GLY A 44 -1.71 2.83 -10.55
CA GLY A 44 -1.11 4.07 -11.02
C GLY A 44 0.40 3.90 -11.15
N VAL A 45 0.97 4.42 -12.23
CA VAL A 45 2.41 4.34 -12.50
C VAL A 45 3.02 5.73 -12.66
N VAL A 46 4.34 5.83 -12.47
CA VAL A 46 5.09 7.07 -12.65
C VAL A 46 6.20 6.90 -13.70
N LYS A 47 6.52 8.00 -14.41
CA LYS A 47 7.76 8.13 -15.18
C LYS A 47 8.72 9.04 -14.45
N LEU A 48 10.01 8.80 -14.64
CA LEU A 48 11.08 9.60 -14.05
C LEU A 48 11.93 10.28 -15.15
N ASN A 49 12.46 11.45 -14.84
CA ASN A 49 13.49 12.09 -15.65
C ASN A 49 14.91 11.66 -15.19
N LYS A 50 15.92 12.24 -15.82
CA LYS A 50 17.33 11.94 -15.50
C LYS A 50 17.77 12.42 -14.11
N GLU A 51 17.05 13.36 -13.54
CA GLU A 51 17.26 13.91 -12.20
C GLU A 51 16.49 13.12 -11.12
N ASN A 52 15.90 11.98 -11.48
CA ASN A 52 15.09 11.14 -10.60
C ASN A 52 13.87 11.88 -10.01
N LEU A 53 13.25 12.76 -10.82
CA LEU A 53 12.00 13.42 -10.48
C LEU A 53 10.83 12.82 -11.31
N ILE A 54 9.66 12.77 -10.73
CA ILE A 54 8.46 12.25 -11.39
C ILE A 54 7.98 13.27 -12.43
N THR A 55 7.85 12.81 -13.68
CA THR A 55 7.39 13.61 -14.81
C THR A 55 5.95 13.35 -15.22
N ASP A 56 5.44 12.16 -14.94
CA ASP A 56 4.11 11.74 -15.33
C ASP A 56 3.49 10.84 -14.28
N PHE A 57 2.18 10.99 -14.07
CA PHE A 57 1.33 10.09 -13.32
C PHE A 57 0.28 9.51 -14.27
N VAL A 58 0.21 8.19 -14.42
CA VAL A 58 -0.73 7.52 -15.31
C VAL A 58 -1.50 6.46 -14.55
N GLU A 59 -2.82 6.61 -14.46
CA GLU A 59 -3.69 5.66 -13.77
C GLU A 59 -4.01 4.47 -14.65
N LYS A 60 -3.73 3.26 -14.16
CA LYS A 60 -4.09 1.97 -14.80
C LYS A 60 -3.90 1.99 -16.33
N PRO A 61 -2.66 2.13 -16.81
CA PRO A 61 -2.37 2.31 -18.22
C PRO A 61 -2.82 1.10 -19.05
N GLU A 62 -3.48 1.35 -20.18
CA GLU A 62 -3.91 0.30 -21.13
C GLU A 62 -2.74 -0.28 -21.95
N THR A 63 -1.65 0.48 -22.03
CA THR A 63 -0.40 0.04 -22.68
C THR A 63 0.74 0.27 -21.71
N PHE A 64 1.82 -0.49 -21.83
CA PHE A 64 2.98 -0.32 -20.96
C PHE A 64 3.53 1.11 -21.00
N VAL A 65 3.60 1.74 -19.86
CA VAL A 65 4.11 3.10 -19.67
C VAL A 65 5.37 3.11 -18.82
N SER A 66 5.35 2.39 -17.71
CA SER A 66 6.44 2.26 -16.73
C SER A 66 6.13 1.05 -15.84
N ASP A 67 7.15 0.44 -15.29
CA ASP A 67 7.07 -0.64 -14.30
C ASP A 67 7.09 -0.13 -12.85
N LEU A 68 7.16 1.20 -12.65
CA LEU A 68 7.15 1.82 -11.33
C LEU A 68 5.72 2.11 -10.87
N ALA A 69 5.14 1.16 -10.15
CA ALA A 69 3.79 1.27 -9.59
C ALA A 69 3.78 2.09 -8.29
N ILE A 70 2.77 2.94 -8.14
CA ILE A 70 2.52 3.69 -6.91
C ILE A 70 1.92 2.74 -5.88
N ILE A 71 2.53 2.70 -4.67
CA ILE A 71 2.15 1.73 -3.63
C ILE A 71 1.11 2.26 -2.62
N GLY A 72 0.57 3.45 -2.85
CA GLY A 72 -0.44 4.01 -1.94
C GLY A 72 0.14 4.75 -0.72
N ILE A 73 1.41 5.09 -0.73
CA ILE A 73 2.07 5.90 0.31
C ILE A 73 2.59 7.20 -0.32
N TYR A 74 2.28 8.31 0.32
CA TYR A 74 2.56 9.66 -0.19
C TYR A 74 2.98 10.58 0.94
N TYR A 75 3.98 11.41 0.70
CA TYR A 75 4.31 12.56 1.55
C TYR A 75 4.08 13.85 0.78
N PHE A 76 3.48 14.82 1.43
CA PHE A 76 3.29 16.17 0.92
C PHE A 76 3.83 17.16 1.95
N LYS A 77 4.71 18.06 1.50
CA LYS A 77 5.24 19.16 2.31
C LYS A 77 4.14 20.16 2.69
N ASP A 78 3.16 20.32 1.81
CA ASP A 78 1.98 21.12 2.07
C ASP A 78 0.71 20.41 1.58
N GLY A 79 0.02 19.77 2.52
CA GLY A 79 -1.24 19.07 2.29
C GLY A 79 -2.36 19.98 1.77
N ASN A 80 -2.27 21.30 1.96
CA ASN A 80 -3.24 22.24 1.40
C ASN A 80 -3.22 22.25 -0.13
N ASN A 81 -2.06 21.98 -0.75
CA ASN A 81 -2.00 21.85 -2.21
C ASN A 81 -2.77 20.63 -2.68
N LEU A 82 -2.57 19.48 -2.03
CA LEU A 82 -3.36 18.28 -2.32
C LEU A 82 -4.86 18.53 -2.10
N LYS A 83 -5.24 19.11 -0.97
CA LYS A 83 -6.64 19.44 -0.65
C LYS A 83 -7.30 20.29 -1.74
N LYS A 84 -6.62 21.33 -2.23
CA LYS A 84 -7.10 22.19 -3.31
C LYS A 84 -7.33 21.43 -4.61
N GLU A 85 -6.39 20.55 -5.00
CA GLU A 85 -6.53 19.80 -6.24
C GLU A 85 -7.60 18.71 -6.15
N LEU A 86 -7.74 18.05 -4.99
CA LEU A 86 -8.85 17.11 -4.77
C LEU A 86 -10.21 17.84 -4.84
N GLN A 87 -10.32 19.01 -4.23
CA GLN A 87 -11.55 19.84 -4.32
C GLN A 87 -11.83 20.26 -5.75
N TYR A 88 -10.79 20.67 -6.49
CA TYR A 88 -10.90 21.02 -7.91
C TYR A 88 -11.46 19.88 -8.76
N LEU A 89 -10.99 18.64 -8.52
CA LEU A 89 -11.51 17.45 -9.23
C LEU A 89 -13.01 17.25 -8.93
N LEU A 90 -13.42 17.43 -7.67
CA LEU A 90 -14.81 17.29 -7.25
C LEU A 90 -15.69 18.37 -7.87
N ASP A 91 -15.30 19.64 -7.76
CA ASP A 91 -16.07 20.80 -8.24
C ASP A 91 -16.27 20.79 -9.77
N ASN A 92 -15.29 20.24 -10.50
CA ASN A 92 -15.34 20.15 -11.97
C ASN A 92 -15.78 18.77 -12.47
N ASN A 93 -16.13 17.82 -11.57
CA ASN A 93 -16.54 16.46 -11.88
C ASN A 93 -15.52 15.73 -12.81
N ILE A 94 -14.21 15.93 -12.55
CA ILE A 94 -13.12 15.33 -13.32
C ILE A 94 -12.89 13.89 -12.82
N LYS A 95 -13.28 12.95 -13.65
CA LYS A 95 -13.19 11.50 -13.37
C LYS A 95 -12.41 10.80 -14.47
N ASP A 96 -11.71 9.75 -14.12
CA ASP A 96 -11.15 8.78 -15.05
C ASP A 96 -11.83 7.44 -14.84
N LYS A 97 -12.30 6.79 -15.90
CA LYS A 97 -13.06 5.52 -15.87
C LYS A 97 -14.23 5.54 -14.86
N GLY A 98 -14.84 6.71 -14.65
CA GLY A 98 -16.00 6.90 -13.76
C GLY A 98 -15.66 7.18 -12.30
N GLU A 99 -14.39 7.20 -11.91
CA GLU A 99 -13.91 7.42 -10.56
C GLU A 99 -13.03 8.68 -10.44
N TYR A 100 -13.03 9.30 -9.26
CA TYR A 100 -12.06 10.35 -8.93
C TYR A 100 -10.73 9.70 -8.59
N GLN A 101 -9.69 10.00 -9.37
CA GLN A 101 -8.36 9.41 -9.21
C GLN A 101 -7.41 10.38 -8.52
N LEU A 102 -6.66 9.89 -7.51
CA LEU A 102 -5.65 10.68 -6.83
C LEU A 102 -4.53 11.10 -7.80
N THR A 103 -4.18 10.25 -8.74
CA THR A 103 -3.18 10.49 -9.79
C THR A 103 -3.49 11.75 -10.61
N ASN A 104 -4.76 12.08 -10.84
CA ASN A 104 -5.15 13.32 -11.52
C ASN A 104 -4.84 14.57 -10.66
N ALA A 105 -5.02 14.49 -9.35
CA ALA A 105 -4.63 15.58 -8.45
C ALA A 105 -3.11 15.76 -8.41
N LEU A 106 -2.36 14.67 -8.36
CA LEU A 106 -0.89 14.69 -8.40
C LEU A 106 -0.36 15.29 -9.72
N GLU A 107 -0.97 14.90 -10.84
CA GLU A 107 -0.63 15.45 -12.15
C GLU A 107 -0.89 16.98 -12.21
N ASN A 108 -2.01 17.44 -11.67
CA ASN A 108 -2.32 18.87 -11.56
C ASN A 108 -1.30 19.61 -10.67
N MET A 109 -0.94 19.04 -9.52
CA MET A 109 0.06 19.61 -8.62
C MET A 109 1.41 19.75 -9.32
N LYS A 110 1.85 18.70 -10.01
CA LYS A 110 3.10 18.70 -10.80
C LYS A 110 3.07 19.80 -11.88
N ASN A 111 1.96 19.91 -12.62
CA ASN A 111 1.81 20.94 -13.66
C ASN A 111 1.79 22.38 -13.11
N LYS A 112 1.52 22.53 -11.82
CA LYS A 112 1.62 23.79 -11.07
C LYS A 112 2.99 24.02 -10.43
N GLY A 113 3.97 23.17 -10.72
CA GLY A 113 5.37 23.34 -10.31
C GLY A 113 5.78 22.61 -9.04
N ILE A 114 4.89 21.79 -8.43
CA ILE A 114 5.26 20.92 -7.31
C ILE A 114 6.15 19.79 -7.84
N GLN A 115 7.31 19.60 -7.21
CA GLN A 115 8.25 18.55 -7.59
C GLN A 115 8.02 17.30 -6.74
N PHE A 116 7.81 16.17 -7.40
CA PHE A 116 7.70 14.88 -6.75
C PHE A 116 8.94 14.03 -7.00
N SER A 117 9.46 13.45 -5.92
CA SER A 117 10.52 12.44 -5.97
C SER A 117 9.94 11.05 -5.72
N PRO A 118 10.45 10.00 -6.36
CA PRO A 118 10.11 8.64 -5.97
C PRO A 118 10.72 8.32 -4.61
N GLY A 119 9.98 7.57 -3.79
CA GLY A 119 10.48 6.87 -2.63
C GLY A 119 10.56 5.38 -2.95
N GLU A 120 11.60 4.69 -2.48
CA GLU A 120 11.76 3.26 -2.70
C GLU A 120 11.37 2.49 -1.44
N VAL A 121 10.91 1.26 -1.62
CA VAL A 121 10.63 0.31 -0.54
C VAL A 121 11.43 -0.96 -0.75
N VAL A 122 11.74 -1.65 0.35
CA VAL A 122 12.40 -2.95 0.30
C VAL A 122 11.42 -4.02 -0.16
N GLU A 123 10.18 -3.94 0.28
CA GLU A 123 9.11 -4.86 -0.07
C GLU A 123 7.77 -4.15 0.00
N TRP A 124 6.94 -4.37 -1.00
CA TRP A 124 5.55 -3.96 -1.02
C TRP A 124 4.63 -5.17 -0.95
N LEU A 125 3.66 -5.12 -0.05
CA LEU A 125 2.71 -6.18 0.24
C LEU A 125 1.29 -5.61 0.09
N ASP A 126 0.70 -5.81 -1.08
CA ASP A 126 -0.64 -5.38 -1.41
C ASP A 126 -1.71 -6.23 -0.70
N CYS A 127 -2.80 -5.61 -0.27
CA CYS A 127 -3.98 -6.27 0.28
C CYS A 127 -5.28 -5.81 -0.43
N GLY A 128 -5.18 -5.20 -1.60
CA GLY A 128 -6.31 -4.65 -2.36
C GLY A 128 -7.25 -5.70 -2.98
N ASN A 129 -6.85 -6.97 -3.01
CA ASN A 129 -7.68 -8.08 -3.46
C ASN A 129 -7.35 -9.37 -2.70
N LYS A 130 -8.21 -10.40 -2.85
CA LYS A 130 -8.08 -11.65 -2.08
C LYS A 130 -6.76 -12.39 -2.33
N ASP A 131 -6.31 -12.45 -3.58
CA ASP A 131 -5.12 -13.22 -3.95
C ASP A 131 -3.85 -12.50 -3.45
N ALA A 132 -3.81 -11.17 -3.57
CA ALA A 132 -2.77 -10.33 -2.97
C ALA A 132 -2.74 -10.46 -1.44
N THR A 133 -3.92 -10.45 -0.78
CA THR A 133 -4.01 -10.63 0.68
C THR A 133 -3.49 -11.98 1.13
N VAL A 134 -3.77 -13.06 0.39
CA VAL A 134 -3.23 -14.40 0.68
C VAL A 134 -1.72 -14.42 0.52
N HIS A 135 -1.19 -13.84 -0.56
CA HIS A 135 0.25 -13.71 -0.77
C HIS A 135 0.91 -12.87 0.34
N THR A 136 0.31 -11.74 0.69
CA THR A 136 0.78 -10.89 1.80
C THR A 136 0.81 -11.64 3.12
N ASN A 137 -0.23 -12.43 3.43
CA ASN A 137 -0.23 -13.27 4.64
C ASN A 137 0.92 -14.30 4.63
N GLU A 138 1.17 -14.95 3.49
CA GLU A 138 2.32 -15.86 3.32
C GLU A 138 3.64 -15.14 3.60
N ARG A 139 3.88 -13.97 2.98
CA ARG A 139 5.10 -13.18 3.17
C ARG A 139 5.29 -12.69 4.61
N VAL A 140 4.20 -12.27 5.26
CA VAL A 140 4.24 -11.86 6.68
C VAL A 140 4.61 -13.03 7.59
N LEU A 141 4.05 -14.22 7.33
CA LEU A 141 4.36 -15.43 8.12
C LEU A 141 5.78 -15.94 7.85
N ASP A 142 6.25 -15.91 6.60
CA ASP A 142 7.65 -16.22 6.28
C ASP A 142 8.62 -15.34 7.08
N HIS A 143 8.28 -14.07 7.23
CA HIS A 143 9.13 -13.11 7.89
C HIS A 143 9.10 -13.21 9.41
N ASN A 144 7.90 -13.37 9.98
CA ASN A 144 7.68 -13.40 11.43
C ASN A 144 7.86 -14.80 12.03
N GLY A 145 7.84 -15.83 11.19
CA GLY A 145 7.87 -17.21 11.62
C GLY A 145 6.55 -17.67 12.25
N ASN A 146 6.63 -18.76 12.97
CA ASN A 146 5.49 -19.38 13.63
C ASN A 146 5.13 -18.64 14.93
N ILE A 147 3.88 -18.22 15.07
CA ILE A 147 3.37 -17.52 16.25
C ILE A 147 2.12 -18.25 16.74
N ILE A 148 2.25 -18.96 17.85
CA ILE A 148 1.14 -19.64 18.51
C ILE A 148 0.97 -19.05 19.89
N SER A 149 -0.23 -18.51 20.20
CA SER A 149 -0.54 -18.01 21.53
C SER A 149 -0.46 -19.11 22.58
N THR A 150 0.09 -18.80 23.74
CA THR A 150 0.15 -19.71 24.89
C THR A 150 -1.24 -20.05 25.46
N THR A 151 -2.26 -19.26 25.09
CA THR A 151 -3.67 -19.50 25.49
C THR A 151 -4.44 -20.33 24.47
N ALA A 152 -3.82 -20.67 23.31
CA ALA A 152 -4.44 -21.53 22.32
C ALA A 152 -4.51 -22.99 22.82
N LEU A 153 -5.66 -23.64 22.60
CA LEU A 153 -5.89 -25.03 22.93
C LEU A 153 -5.85 -25.88 21.67
N LEU A 154 -4.86 -26.77 21.58
CA LEU A 154 -4.68 -27.70 20.46
C LEU A 154 -4.96 -29.12 20.98
N GLU A 155 -6.03 -29.74 20.49
CA GLU A 155 -6.45 -31.08 20.86
C GLU A 155 -6.43 -32.00 19.65
N ASN A 156 -5.63 -33.06 19.66
CA ASN A 156 -5.49 -34.02 18.58
C ASN A 156 -5.31 -33.34 17.20
N SER A 157 -4.43 -32.33 17.13
CA SER A 157 -4.27 -31.49 15.94
C SER A 157 -2.81 -31.30 15.58
N GLU A 158 -2.53 -31.17 14.28
CA GLU A 158 -1.20 -30.93 13.71
C GLU A 158 -1.11 -29.49 13.16
N ILE A 159 -0.05 -28.78 13.52
CA ILE A 159 0.25 -27.45 12.97
C ILE A 159 1.46 -27.59 12.04
N ILE A 160 1.29 -27.20 10.77
CA ILE A 160 2.38 -27.10 9.79
C ILE A 160 2.80 -25.62 9.71
N GLU A 161 4.02 -25.37 10.11
CA GLU A 161 4.59 -24.02 10.15
C GLU A 161 4.92 -23.45 8.75
N PRO A 162 4.96 -22.10 8.61
CA PRO A 162 4.63 -21.11 9.61
C PRO A 162 3.12 -20.87 9.71
N CYS A 163 2.62 -20.57 10.92
CA CYS A 163 1.23 -20.22 11.19
C CYS A 163 1.14 -19.10 12.23
N PHE A 164 0.04 -18.34 12.19
CA PHE A 164 -0.38 -17.45 13.27
C PHE A 164 -1.64 -18.03 13.94
N ILE A 165 -1.56 -18.31 15.23
CA ILE A 165 -2.70 -18.77 16.03
C ILE A 165 -2.89 -17.82 17.21
N GLY A 166 -3.99 -17.07 17.17
CA GLY A 166 -4.29 -16.01 18.11
C GLY A 166 -4.70 -16.51 19.50
N GLU A 167 -5.02 -15.58 20.38
CA GLU A 167 -5.39 -15.86 21.77
C GLU A 167 -6.72 -16.61 21.88
N ASN A 168 -6.78 -17.58 22.81
CA ASN A 168 -7.98 -18.34 23.12
C ASN A 168 -8.59 -19.07 21.90
N VAL A 169 -7.77 -19.37 20.89
CA VAL A 169 -8.17 -20.23 19.77
C VAL A 169 -8.29 -21.68 20.26
N VAL A 170 -9.31 -22.39 19.79
CA VAL A 170 -9.50 -23.81 20.05
C VAL A 170 -9.49 -24.57 18.74
N ILE A 171 -8.52 -25.49 18.58
CA ILE A 171 -8.38 -26.32 17.38
C ILE A 171 -8.48 -27.78 17.78
N LYS A 172 -9.42 -28.54 17.17
CA LYS A 172 -9.65 -29.96 17.47
C LYS A 172 -9.68 -30.81 16.22
N ASN A 173 -9.01 -31.98 16.30
CA ASN A 173 -9.02 -33.00 15.27
C ASN A 173 -8.70 -32.47 13.86
N SER A 174 -7.80 -31.50 13.76
CA SER A 174 -7.54 -30.71 12.54
C SER A 174 -6.07 -30.70 12.19
N LYS A 175 -5.80 -30.48 10.89
CA LYS A 175 -4.46 -30.19 10.36
C LYS A 175 -4.48 -28.80 9.78
N ILE A 176 -3.65 -27.90 10.32
CA ILE A 176 -3.60 -26.47 10.02
C ILE A 176 -2.23 -26.12 9.44
N GLY A 177 -2.23 -25.34 8.40
CA GLY A 177 -0.99 -24.81 7.78
C GLY A 177 -0.57 -25.51 6.50
N PRO A 178 0.58 -25.11 5.89
CA PRO A 178 1.31 -23.89 6.30
C PRO A 178 0.58 -22.61 5.89
N TYR A 179 1.09 -21.46 6.36
CA TYR A 179 0.63 -20.13 5.99
C TYR A 179 -0.83 -19.82 6.38
N VAL A 180 -1.30 -20.38 7.48
CA VAL A 180 -2.62 -20.11 8.01
C VAL A 180 -2.55 -19.12 9.17
N SER A 181 -3.40 -18.10 9.12
CA SER A 181 -3.63 -17.16 10.21
C SER A 181 -5.03 -17.37 10.80
N ILE A 182 -5.08 -17.68 12.09
CA ILE A 182 -6.35 -17.87 12.83
C ILE A 182 -6.46 -16.78 13.88
N GLY A 183 -7.48 -15.93 13.75
CA GLY A 183 -7.77 -14.84 14.68
C GLY A 183 -8.19 -15.34 16.05
N GLU A 184 -8.11 -14.45 17.05
CA GLU A 184 -8.45 -14.75 18.45
C GLU A 184 -9.85 -15.32 18.62
N ARG A 185 -10.03 -16.20 19.63
CA ARG A 185 -11.31 -16.80 20.02
C ARG A 185 -12.00 -17.63 18.92
N THR A 186 -11.30 -17.99 17.86
CA THR A 186 -11.81 -18.87 16.81
C THR A 186 -11.84 -20.33 17.28
N ILE A 187 -12.87 -21.07 16.87
CA ILE A 187 -13.00 -22.52 17.10
C ILE A 187 -12.95 -23.22 15.75
N VAL A 188 -12.04 -24.19 15.63
CA VAL A 188 -11.83 -25.03 14.45
C VAL A 188 -12.03 -26.49 14.84
#